data_a3a373a1523d5df9ec7c39061800707b
#
_entry.id   a3a373a1523d5df9ec7c39061800707b
#
_cell.length_a   1.000
_cell.length_b   1.000
_cell.length_c   1.000
_cell.angle_alpha   90.00
_cell.angle_beta   90.00
_cell.angle_gamma   90.00
#
_symmetry.space_group_name_H-M   'P 1'
#
loop_
_entity.id
_entity.type
_entity.pdbx_description
1 polymer ?
#
loop_
_entity_poly.entity_id
_entity_poly.type
_entity_poly.pdbx_seq_one_letter_code
_entity_poly.pdbx_strand_id
1 'polypeptide(L)'
;MVRVAVSSADADRWSTRLQTSRVRALTAAFSAYSGDNALVARGLRRPGVAISRRQLRGGDLYSLLELAALAHLPIDRDVPGVARAGARTVAPPPATPREGKVLGHAESGTRRPVALAPRDATQHMHLIGATGSGKSTLMVNLVCQDVAAHRGAVVIDPKGDLVTDILDRLPLDAADRVVVIDAEDHAPPALNVLAGADTHLVVDQVTGVMSRLFSSAWGPRTDDVCRAALLTLCSHRGASLTQVPRLLTDPLYRAPLVAAVTDPVLRSFWRQYDAMSEGGRAAVIAPLTNKLRAFLLRPFIRAVIGSGTSSFSLEEVLDDGLLLCRVPKGILGDESVRLMGSLLVAQVWQEAAARARAGRVRSLSSLYLDECQNFLGLPGSLADMLAEARGYGLGLVLAHQTLSQLGEQLGDAVSANARTKVIFNCSPEDARRLERHVAPELSAHDLSHLGAFQAGCRLVVDGEENSAFTLRTEAAPPVERGRAKLVRRCSREQFGRSEMDRRAAALAHEGGAGGESAGRQEPRSRRSWGGRSPADPPGATPDGFNLPGLSRSPDAGGDQR
;
A
#
# COMPACT_ATOMS: atom_id res chain seq x y z
N MET A 1 -35.48 -28.85 -29.90
CA MET A 1 -35.00 -29.10 -31.29
C MET A 1 -33.72 -28.32 -31.51
N VAL A 2 -32.62 -29.00 -31.71
CA VAL A 2 -31.33 -28.40 -32.11
C VAL A 2 -31.26 -28.38 -33.65
N ARG A 3 -30.92 -27.24 -34.25
CA ARG A 3 -30.77 -27.10 -35.69
C ARG A 3 -29.32 -26.77 -36.03
N VAL A 4 -28.73 -27.56 -36.90
CA VAL A 4 -27.36 -27.38 -37.37
C VAL A 4 -27.37 -27.18 -38.87
N ALA A 5 -26.66 -26.20 -39.40
CA ALA A 5 -26.46 -25.99 -40.82
C ALA A 5 -24.98 -25.75 -41.11
N VAL A 6 -24.51 -26.26 -42.22
CA VAL A 6 -23.18 -26.02 -42.77
C VAL A 6 -23.36 -25.28 -44.07
N SER A 7 -22.78 -24.08 -44.21
CA SER A 7 -22.76 -23.33 -45.48
C SER A 7 -21.34 -23.26 -46.03
N SER A 8 -21.21 -23.12 -47.35
CA SER A 8 -19.93 -22.85 -48.03
C SER A 8 -20.14 -21.68 -49.00
N ALA A 9 -19.15 -20.84 -49.14
CA ALA A 9 -19.15 -19.77 -50.12
C ALA A 9 -18.90 -20.27 -51.56
N ASP A 10 -18.29 -21.43 -51.72
CA ASP A 10 -17.94 -22.03 -53.02
C ASP A 10 -18.96 -23.08 -53.43
N ALA A 11 -19.40 -23.02 -54.70
CA ALA A 11 -20.44 -23.88 -55.27
C ALA A 11 -19.93 -25.19 -55.89
N ASP A 12 -18.67 -25.56 -55.66
CA ASP A 12 -18.04 -26.72 -56.30
C ASP A 12 -18.49 -28.08 -55.73
N ARG A 13 -18.46 -29.14 -56.59
CA ARG A 13 -18.81 -30.52 -56.20
C ARG A 13 -18.02 -31.05 -54.99
N TRP A 14 -16.80 -30.58 -54.78
CA TRP A 14 -15.99 -30.92 -53.59
C TRP A 14 -16.55 -30.29 -52.31
N SER A 15 -17.13 -29.10 -52.39
CA SER A 15 -17.74 -28.43 -51.26
C SER A 15 -18.96 -29.18 -50.70
N THR A 16 -19.74 -29.83 -51.56
CA THR A 16 -20.93 -30.61 -51.17
C THR A 16 -20.56 -31.87 -50.39
N ARG A 17 -19.48 -32.58 -50.80
CA ARG A 17 -18.98 -33.74 -50.02
C ARG A 17 -18.42 -33.33 -48.68
N LEU A 18 -17.67 -32.22 -48.62
CA LEU A 18 -17.12 -31.69 -47.37
C LEU A 18 -18.23 -31.22 -46.44
N GLN A 19 -19.27 -30.57 -46.96
CA GLN A 19 -20.45 -30.16 -46.18
C GLN A 19 -21.18 -31.38 -45.61
N THR A 20 -21.39 -32.42 -46.42
CA THR A 20 -22.03 -33.66 -45.95
C THR A 20 -21.22 -34.35 -44.87
N SER A 21 -19.88 -34.39 -45.01
CA SER A 21 -18.98 -34.95 -44.01
C SER A 21 -19.04 -34.16 -42.70
N ARG A 22 -19.02 -32.82 -42.76
CA ARG A 22 -19.14 -31.95 -41.57
C ARG A 22 -20.50 -32.10 -40.90
N VAL A 23 -21.61 -32.18 -41.66
CA VAL A 23 -22.94 -32.43 -41.08
C VAL A 23 -22.97 -33.77 -40.36
N ARG A 24 -22.39 -34.83 -40.95
CA ARG A 24 -22.30 -36.15 -40.30
C ARG A 24 -21.47 -36.10 -39.02
N ALA A 25 -20.32 -35.43 -39.04
CA ALA A 25 -19.47 -35.27 -37.87
C ALA A 25 -20.20 -34.54 -36.73
N LEU A 26 -20.88 -33.44 -37.05
CA LEU A 26 -21.69 -32.69 -36.09
C LEU A 26 -22.85 -33.52 -35.55
N THR A 27 -23.54 -34.31 -36.41
CA THR A 27 -24.62 -35.20 -36.00
C THR A 27 -24.09 -36.31 -35.07
N ALA A 28 -22.92 -36.87 -35.38
CA ALA A 28 -22.28 -37.88 -34.52
C ALA A 28 -21.89 -37.34 -33.15
N ALA A 29 -21.45 -36.07 -33.06
CA ALA A 29 -21.14 -35.45 -31.77
C ALA A 29 -22.35 -35.39 -30.83
N PHE A 30 -23.57 -35.24 -31.36
CA PHE A 30 -24.79 -35.27 -30.56
C PHE A 30 -25.21 -36.68 -30.11
N SER A 31 -24.60 -37.75 -30.62
CA SER A 31 -24.88 -39.09 -30.11
C SER A 31 -24.42 -39.33 -28.66
N ALA A 32 -23.46 -38.54 -28.19
CA ALA A 32 -23.02 -38.56 -26.80
C ALA A 32 -24.15 -38.16 -25.79
N TYR A 33 -25.17 -37.47 -26.27
CA TYR A 33 -26.34 -37.05 -25.46
C TYR A 33 -27.51 -38.04 -25.55
N SER A 34 -27.26 -39.24 -25.99
CA SER A 34 -28.28 -40.30 -26.03
C SER A 34 -28.21 -41.11 -24.73
N GLY A 35 -29.29 -41.02 -23.94
CA GLY A 35 -29.52 -41.84 -22.74
C GLY A 35 -30.87 -42.53 -22.87
N ASP A 36 -31.74 -42.33 -21.89
CA ASP A 36 -33.15 -42.84 -21.96
C ASP A 36 -33.91 -42.18 -23.09
N ASN A 37 -33.49 -40.98 -23.52
CA ASN A 37 -33.94 -40.29 -24.71
C ASN A 37 -32.82 -40.24 -25.79
N ALA A 38 -33.18 -40.38 -27.05
CA ALA A 38 -32.23 -40.33 -28.15
C ALA A 38 -32.46 -39.12 -29.06
N LEU A 39 -31.35 -38.43 -29.42
CA LEU A 39 -31.38 -37.36 -30.43
C LEU A 39 -31.39 -37.99 -31.85
N VAL A 40 -32.48 -37.80 -32.61
CA VAL A 40 -32.63 -38.30 -33.94
C VAL A 40 -32.40 -37.21 -35.00
N ALA A 41 -31.47 -37.45 -35.91
CA ALA A 41 -31.20 -36.51 -37.00
C ALA A 41 -32.31 -36.55 -38.05
N ARG A 42 -32.87 -35.38 -38.39
CA ARG A 42 -33.88 -35.23 -39.46
C ARG A 42 -33.44 -34.14 -40.45
N GLY A 43 -33.55 -34.45 -41.76
CA GLY A 43 -33.29 -33.45 -42.79
C GLY A 43 -34.32 -32.31 -42.78
N LEU A 44 -33.85 -31.08 -42.88
CA LEU A 44 -34.71 -29.90 -42.98
C LEU A 44 -35.00 -29.58 -44.47
N ARG A 45 -36.29 -29.39 -44.80
CA ARG A 45 -36.68 -28.82 -46.10
C ARG A 45 -36.40 -27.31 -46.07
N ARG A 46 -35.64 -26.78 -47.05
CA ARG A 46 -35.22 -25.38 -47.16
C ARG A 46 -34.49 -24.88 -45.89
N PRO A 47 -33.34 -25.47 -45.57
CA PRO A 47 -32.66 -25.24 -44.27
C PRO A 47 -32.32 -23.78 -44.04
N GLY A 48 -31.91 -23.02 -45.04
CA GLY A 48 -31.63 -21.59 -44.93
C GLY A 48 -32.81 -20.76 -44.45
N VAL A 49 -34.01 -21.02 -45.02
CA VAL A 49 -35.26 -20.33 -44.62
C VAL A 49 -35.72 -20.76 -43.25
N ALA A 50 -35.57 -22.05 -42.91
CA ALA A 50 -36.00 -22.56 -41.59
C ALA A 50 -35.12 -22.02 -40.44
N ILE A 51 -33.86 -21.75 -40.70
CA ILE A 51 -32.92 -21.21 -39.70
C ILE A 51 -33.09 -19.70 -39.61
N SER A 52 -33.15 -18.97 -40.74
CA SER A 52 -33.27 -17.51 -40.73
C SER A 52 -34.56 -17.00 -40.08
N ARG A 53 -35.68 -17.72 -40.28
CA ARG A 53 -36.98 -17.37 -39.68
C ARG A 53 -37.10 -17.74 -38.21
N ARG A 54 -36.18 -18.52 -37.65
CA ARG A 54 -36.19 -19.00 -36.24
C ARG A 54 -37.55 -19.57 -35.78
N GLN A 55 -38.36 -20.09 -36.73
CA GLN A 55 -39.69 -20.62 -36.40
C GLN A 55 -39.56 -22.03 -35.78
N LEU A 56 -40.06 -22.18 -34.58
CA LEU A 56 -40.27 -23.47 -33.92
C LEU A 56 -41.65 -24.00 -34.34
N ARG A 57 -41.70 -25.07 -35.14
CA ARG A 57 -42.91 -25.81 -35.44
C ARG A 57 -42.81 -27.19 -34.82
N GLY A 58 -43.45 -27.39 -33.69
CA GLY A 58 -43.30 -28.57 -32.86
C GLY A 58 -41.99 -28.58 -32.11
N GLY A 59 -41.92 -29.28 -31.03
CA GLY A 59 -40.74 -29.45 -30.19
C GLY A 59 -40.85 -30.69 -29.34
N ASP A 60 -39.72 -31.19 -28.93
CA ASP A 60 -39.61 -32.27 -27.95
C ASP A 60 -39.49 -31.65 -26.57
N LEU A 61 -39.96 -32.37 -25.56
CA LEU A 61 -39.80 -31.96 -24.16
C LEU A 61 -38.39 -32.32 -23.69
N TYR A 62 -37.70 -31.38 -23.11
CA TYR A 62 -36.42 -31.58 -22.45
C TYR A 62 -36.60 -31.36 -20.94
N SER A 63 -35.96 -32.18 -20.17
CA SER A 63 -35.78 -31.86 -18.75
C SER A 63 -34.85 -30.64 -18.59
N LEU A 64 -34.90 -29.99 -17.44
CA LEU A 64 -34.00 -28.85 -17.15
C LEU A 64 -32.53 -29.26 -17.22
N LEU A 65 -32.20 -30.48 -16.81
CA LEU A 65 -30.84 -31.03 -16.85
C LEU A 65 -30.37 -31.30 -18.29
N GLU A 66 -31.21 -31.87 -19.13
CA GLU A 66 -30.90 -32.11 -20.57
C GLU A 66 -30.71 -30.78 -21.31
N LEU A 67 -31.54 -29.77 -21.00
CA LEU A 67 -31.41 -28.44 -21.60
C LEU A 67 -30.13 -27.76 -21.12
N ALA A 68 -29.78 -27.87 -19.86
CA ALA A 68 -28.54 -27.33 -19.30
C ALA A 68 -27.30 -28.01 -19.90
N ALA A 69 -27.34 -29.34 -20.12
CA ALA A 69 -26.28 -30.08 -20.77
C ALA A 69 -26.07 -29.69 -22.26
N LEU A 70 -27.16 -29.38 -22.97
CA LEU A 70 -27.10 -28.94 -24.37
C LEU A 70 -26.70 -27.48 -24.55
N ALA A 71 -27.03 -26.62 -23.59
CA ALA A 71 -26.87 -25.18 -23.66
C ALA A 71 -25.69 -24.67 -22.81
N HIS A 72 -24.99 -25.55 -22.07
CA HIS A 72 -23.90 -25.13 -21.21
C HIS A 72 -22.71 -24.62 -22.05
N LEU A 73 -22.08 -23.58 -21.52
CA LEU A 73 -20.83 -23.08 -22.08
C LEU A 73 -19.69 -24.00 -21.64
N PRO A 74 -18.71 -24.31 -22.53
CA PRO A 74 -17.57 -25.13 -22.16
C PRO A 74 -16.81 -24.47 -20.99
N ILE A 75 -16.69 -25.21 -19.90
CA ILE A 75 -15.97 -24.79 -18.68
C ILE A 75 -14.51 -25.23 -18.77
N ASP A 76 -14.25 -26.32 -19.49
CA ASP A 76 -12.92 -26.89 -19.64
C ASP A 76 -11.99 -26.01 -20.46
N ARG A 77 -10.73 -25.94 -20.03
CA ARG A 77 -9.69 -25.09 -20.65
C ARG A 77 -9.29 -25.55 -22.06
N ASP A 78 -9.52 -26.80 -22.39
CA ASP A 78 -8.92 -27.45 -23.53
C ASP A 78 -9.94 -27.77 -24.68
N VAL A 79 -10.99 -26.96 -24.78
CA VAL A 79 -11.91 -27.11 -25.92
C VAL A 79 -11.28 -26.46 -27.16
N PRO A 80 -10.90 -27.27 -28.19
CA PRO A 80 -10.29 -26.74 -29.39
C PRO A 80 -11.19 -25.71 -30.09
N GLY A 81 -10.62 -24.54 -30.41
CA GLY A 81 -11.35 -23.47 -31.11
C GLY A 81 -12.19 -22.55 -30.22
N VAL A 82 -12.17 -22.74 -28.91
CA VAL A 82 -12.77 -21.80 -27.95
C VAL A 82 -11.69 -21.04 -27.25
N ALA A 83 -11.54 -19.76 -27.56
CA ALA A 83 -10.66 -18.85 -26.83
C ALA A 83 -11.42 -18.17 -25.70
N ARG A 84 -10.87 -18.17 -24.49
CA ARG A 84 -11.38 -17.35 -23.40
C ARG A 84 -11.06 -15.88 -23.68
N ALA A 85 -12.08 -15.05 -23.71
CA ALA A 85 -11.94 -13.61 -23.99
C ALA A 85 -11.45 -12.78 -22.79
N GLY A 86 -11.04 -13.40 -21.68
CA GLY A 86 -10.57 -12.71 -20.46
C GLY A 86 -10.60 -13.61 -19.23
N ALA A 87 -10.41 -13.00 -18.06
CA ALA A 87 -10.49 -13.68 -16.78
C ALA A 87 -11.93 -14.08 -16.45
N ARG A 88 -12.08 -15.18 -15.70
CA ARG A 88 -13.36 -15.55 -15.09
C ARG A 88 -13.77 -14.46 -14.07
N THR A 89 -15.05 -14.13 -14.04
CA THR A 89 -15.63 -13.29 -13.00
C THR A 89 -16.29 -14.18 -11.94
N VAL A 90 -15.93 -13.96 -10.68
CA VAL A 90 -16.42 -14.72 -9.52
C VAL A 90 -17.06 -13.74 -8.54
N ALA A 91 -18.27 -14.09 -8.07
CA ALA A 91 -19.00 -13.25 -7.12
C ALA A 91 -18.32 -13.27 -5.74
N PRO A 92 -18.28 -12.13 -5.02
CA PRO A 92 -17.79 -12.11 -3.65
C PRO A 92 -18.73 -12.90 -2.72
N PRO A 93 -18.17 -13.68 -1.76
CA PRO A 93 -18.94 -14.39 -0.77
C PRO A 93 -19.96 -13.51 -0.04
N PRO A 94 -21.11 -14.03 0.39
CA PRO A 94 -22.13 -13.23 1.07
C PRO A 94 -21.63 -12.50 2.32
N ALA A 95 -20.69 -13.10 3.06
CA ALA A 95 -20.08 -12.54 4.27
C ALA A 95 -19.14 -11.36 4.00
N THR A 96 -18.76 -11.09 2.73
CA THR A 96 -17.85 -9.99 2.41
C THR A 96 -18.48 -8.65 2.77
N PRO A 97 -17.82 -7.81 3.60
CA PRO A 97 -18.34 -6.52 4.04
C PRO A 97 -18.65 -5.58 2.87
N ARG A 98 -19.65 -4.72 3.06
CA ARG A 98 -20.02 -3.65 2.11
C ARG A 98 -19.59 -2.28 2.58
N GLU A 99 -19.24 -2.17 3.86
CA GLU A 99 -18.80 -0.95 4.53
C GLU A 99 -17.42 -1.13 5.14
N GLY A 100 -16.69 -0.04 5.30
CA GLY A 100 -15.32 -0.01 5.78
C GLY A 100 -14.37 0.61 4.77
N LYS A 101 -13.25 -0.04 4.47
CA LYS A 101 -12.34 0.35 3.40
C LYS A 101 -12.83 -0.25 2.08
N VAL A 102 -13.51 0.54 1.27
CA VAL A 102 -14.08 0.09 -0.01
C VAL A 102 -12.95 -0.14 -1.01
N LEU A 103 -12.84 -1.37 -1.52
CA LEU A 103 -11.86 -1.76 -2.53
C LEU A 103 -12.40 -1.56 -3.96
N GLY A 104 -13.71 -1.70 -4.12
CA GLY A 104 -14.38 -1.61 -5.42
C GLY A 104 -15.77 -2.22 -5.38
N HIS A 105 -16.23 -2.68 -6.54
CA HIS A 105 -17.56 -3.30 -6.71
C HIS A 105 -17.45 -4.73 -7.24
N ALA A 106 -18.39 -5.58 -6.84
CA ALA A 106 -18.56 -6.91 -7.39
C ALA A 106 -18.87 -6.85 -8.89
N GLU A 107 -18.17 -7.66 -9.68
CA GLU A 107 -18.38 -7.79 -11.13
C GLU A 107 -19.36 -8.89 -11.51
N SER A 108 -19.56 -9.86 -10.62
CA SER A 108 -20.46 -10.99 -10.81
C SER A 108 -21.51 -11.00 -9.72
N GLY A 109 -22.71 -11.47 -10.04
CA GLY A 109 -23.86 -11.42 -9.16
C GLY A 109 -24.47 -10.02 -9.05
N THR A 110 -25.00 -9.67 -7.89
CA THR A 110 -25.52 -8.32 -7.65
C THR A 110 -24.38 -7.33 -7.50
N ARG A 111 -24.37 -6.27 -8.31
CA ARG A 111 -23.37 -5.20 -8.17
C ARG A 111 -23.52 -4.55 -6.79
N ARG A 112 -22.52 -4.71 -5.96
CA ARG A 112 -22.47 -4.17 -4.60
C ARG A 112 -21.05 -3.72 -4.25
N PRO A 113 -20.89 -2.78 -3.31
CA PRO A 113 -19.57 -2.47 -2.77
C PRO A 113 -18.92 -3.71 -2.15
N VAL A 114 -17.62 -3.78 -2.27
CA VAL A 114 -16.76 -4.76 -1.62
C VAL A 114 -15.78 -3.98 -0.76
N ALA A 115 -15.82 -4.21 0.53
CA ALA A 115 -15.02 -3.50 1.50
C ALA A 115 -14.23 -4.46 2.39
N LEU A 116 -13.20 -3.91 3.04
CA LEU A 116 -12.42 -4.56 4.08
C LEU A 116 -12.72 -3.86 5.41
N ALA A 117 -13.11 -4.62 6.42
CA ALA A 117 -13.34 -4.07 7.74
C ALA A 117 -12.01 -3.46 8.29
N PRO A 118 -12.03 -2.28 8.94
CA PRO A 118 -10.80 -1.66 9.43
C PRO A 118 -9.96 -2.55 10.35
N ARG A 119 -10.59 -3.38 11.16
CA ARG A 119 -9.90 -4.37 12.02
C ARG A 119 -9.18 -5.45 11.21
N ASP A 120 -9.79 -5.92 10.13
CA ASP A 120 -9.18 -6.93 9.26
C ASP A 120 -8.07 -6.34 8.39
N ALA A 121 -8.09 -5.02 8.13
CA ALA A 121 -7.01 -4.31 7.44
C ALA A 121 -5.67 -4.39 8.20
N THR A 122 -5.67 -4.59 9.52
CA THR A 122 -4.44 -4.84 10.29
C THR A 122 -3.78 -6.19 10.00
N GLN A 123 -4.47 -7.10 9.30
CA GLN A 123 -3.89 -8.37 8.83
C GLN A 123 -3.13 -8.22 7.51
N HIS A 124 -2.82 -6.99 7.14
CA HIS A 124 -2.02 -6.54 6.01
C HIS A 124 -2.61 -6.91 4.64
N MET A 125 -2.24 -6.12 3.65
CA MET A 125 -2.67 -6.29 2.27
C MET A 125 -1.46 -6.48 1.36
N HIS A 126 -1.44 -7.55 0.59
CA HIS A 126 -0.53 -7.78 -0.50
C HIS A 126 -1.17 -7.34 -1.81
N LEU A 127 -0.59 -6.31 -2.43
CA LEU A 127 -1.09 -5.68 -3.64
C LEU A 127 -0.10 -5.88 -4.78
N ILE A 128 -0.42 -6.74 -5.74
CA ILE A 128 0.48 -7.08 -6.85
C ILE A 128 -0.19 -6.88 -8.21
N GLY A 129 0.61 -6.53 -9.22
CA GLY A 129 0.18 -6.44 -10.62
C GLY A 129 1.07 -5.55 -11.47
N ALA A 130 0.94 -5.63 -12.77
CA ALA A 130 1.71 -4.84 -13.73
C ALA A 130 1.47 -3.33 -13.58
N THR A 131 2.34 -2.52 -14.17
CA THR A 131 2.15 -1.06 -14.27
C THR A 131 0.87 -0.75 -15.02
N GLY A 132 0.10 0.24 -14.55
CA GLY A 132 -1.17 0.65 -15.18
C GLY A 132 -2.36 -0.30 -14.92
N SER A 133 -2.20 -1.37 -14.13
CA SER A 133 -3.27 -2.32 -13.83
C SER A 133 -4.34 -1.81 -12.86
N GLY A 134 -4.06 -0.75 -12.08
CA GLY A 134 -5.01 -0.15 -11.11
C GLY A 134 -4.52 -0.09 -9.66
N LYS A 135 -3.30 -0.57 -9.35
CA LYS A 135 -2.73 -0.56 -7.99
C LYS A 135 -2.73 0.82 -7.34
N SER A 136 -2.12 1.81 -8.01
CA SER A 136 -2.01 3.18 -7.48
C SER A 136 -3.37 3.81 -7.30
N THR A 137 -4.32 3.57 -8.21
CA THR A 137 -5.72 4.04 -8.07
C THR A 137 -6.38 3.47 -6.82
N LEU A 138 -6.19 2.18 -6.55
CA LEU A 138 -6.70 1.56 -5.33
C LEU A 138 -6.05 2.18 -4.07
N MET A 139 -4.72 2.36 -4.08
CA MET A 139 -4.02 3.00 -2.96
C MET A 139 -4.50 4.43 -2.69
N VAL A 140 -4.68 5.25 -3.75
CA VAL A 140 -5.26 6.60 -3.63
C VAL A 140 -6.63 6.55 -2.95
N ASN A 141 -7.51 5.66 -3.41
CA ASN A 141 -8.84 5.48 -2.82
C ASN A 141 -8.77 5.10 -1.34
N LEU A 142 -7.91 4.16 -0.98
CA LEU A 142 -7.76 3.70 0.41
C LEU A 142 -7.21 4.79 1.31
N VAL A 143 -6.21 5.56 0.85
CA VAL A 143 -5.64 6.68 1.61
C VAL A 143 -6.67 7.78 1.81
N CYS A 144 -7.41 8.18 0.76
CA CYS A 144 -8.46 9.18 0.88
C CYS A 144 -9.57 8.74 1.86
N GLN A 145 -9.92 7.45 1.87
CA GLN A 145 -10.88 6.89 2.83
C GLN A 145 -10.34 6.87 4.27
N ASP A 146 -9.05 6.57 4.46
CA ASP A 146 -8.43 6.64 5.80
C ASP A 146 -8.47 8.08 6.34
N VAL A 147 -8.11 9.05 5.50
CA VAL A 147 -8.14 10.47 5.86
C VAL A 147 -9.55 10.95 6.17
N ALA A 148 -10.55 10.60 5.35
CA ALA A 148 -11.94 10.96 5.56
C ALA A 148 -12.54 10.31 6.83
N ALA A 149 -12.03 9.17 7.24
CA ALA A 149 -12.47 8.44 8.43
C ALA A 149 -11.60 8.72 9.67
N HIS A 150 -10.76 9.76 9.64
CA HIS A 150 -9.86 10.14 10.74
C HIS A 150 -9.00 8.99 11.24
N ARG A 151 -8.41 8.23 10.31
CA ARG A 151 -7.44 7.16 10.59
C ARG A 151 -6.06 7.60 10.13
N GLY A 152 -5.08 7.41 10.99
CA GLY A 152 -3.70 7.74 10.69
C GLY A 152 -3.16 6.96 9.48
N ALA A 153 -2.42 7.63 8.59
CA ALA A 153 -1.82 6.99 7.44
C ALA A 153 -0.42 7.53 7.13
N VAL A 154 0.45 6.63 6.69
CA VAL A 154 1.78 6.96 6.17
C VAL A 154 1.91 6.37 4.77
N VAL A 155 2.36 7.16 3.81
CA VAL A 155 2.58 6.75 2.42
C VAL A 155 4.03 6.98 2.04
N ILE A 156 4.72 5.94 1.54
CA ILE A 156 6.09 6.07 1.02
C ILE A 156 6.08 5.73 -0.46
N ASP A 157 6.45 6.73 -1.28
CA ASP A 157 6.39 6.65 -2.73
C ASP A 157 7.77 6.94 -3.37
N PRO A 158 8.45 5.92 -3.91
CA PRO A 158 9.75 6.06 -4.55
C PRO A 158 9.68 6.52 -6.01
N LYS A 159 8.47 6.70 -6.57
CA LYS A 159 8.23 7.24 -7.91
C LYS A 159 7.78 8.70 -7.85
N GLY A 160 6.91 9.02 -6.89
CA GLY A 160 6.38 10.35 -6.66
C GLY A 160 4.99 10.62 -7.24
N ASP A 161 4.49 9.74 -8.12
CA ASP A 161 3.21 9.90 -8.79
C ASP A 161 2.04 9.64 -7.85
N LEU A 162 2.15 8.60 -7.00
CA LEU A 162 1.12 8.24 -6.02
C LEU A 162 0.86 9.39 -5.03
N VAL A 163 1.92 9.98 -4.47
CA VAL A 163 1.79 11.12 -3.55
C VAL A 163 1.17 12.33 -4.25
N THR A 164 1.55 12.59 -5.51
CA THR A 164 0.96 13.69 -6.29
C THR A 164 -0.54 13.46 -6.51
N ASP A 165 -0.91 12.26 -6.88
CA ASP A 165 -2.30 11.85 -7.08
C ASP A 165 -3.15 11.96 -5.81
N ILE A 166 -2.59 11.60 -4.65
CA ILE A 166 -3.25 11.75 -3.34
C ILE A 166 -3.45 13.24 -3.04
N LEU A 167 -2.39 14.05 -3.13
CA LEU A 167 -2.43 15.48 -2.81
C LEU A 167 -3.51 16.25 -3.58
N ASP A 168 -3.74 15.89 -4.84
CA ASP A 168 -4.76 16.55 -5.69
C ASP A 168 -6.20 16.17 -5.30
N ARG A 169 -6.39 15.13 -4.43
CA ARG A 169 -7.70 14.55 -4.13
C ARG A 169 -8.09 14.57 -2.64
N LEU A 170 -7.19 15.07 -1.78
CA LEU A 170 -7.47 15.16 -0.36
C LEU A 170 -8.65 16.11 -0.06
N PRO A 171 -9.48 15.81 0.93
CA PRO A 171 -10.48 16.75 1.43
C PRO A 171 -9.82 18.00 2.02
N LEU A 172 -10.52 19.14 1.96
CA LEU A 172 -9.95 20.43 2.36
C LEU A 172 -9.64 20.50 3.86
N ASP A 173 -10.50 19.92 4.66
CA ASP A 173 -10.41 19.85 6.12
C ASP A 173 -9.26 18.98 6.63
N ALA A 174 -8.63 18.21 5.74
CA ALA A 174 -7.45 17.43 6.08
C ALA A 174 -6.14 18.22 5.98
N ALA A 175 -6.12 19.41 5.36
CA ALA A 175 -4.89 20.13 5.03
C ALA A 175 -3.99 20.42 6.24
N ASP A 176 -4.57 20.66 7.41
CA ASP A 176 -3.83 21.01 8.64
C ASP A 176 -3.14 19.80 9.30
N ARG A 177 -3.54 18.58 8.93
CA ARG A 177 -3.01 17.34 9.51
C ARG A 177 -2.21 16.49 8.52
N VAL A 178 -1.78 17.12 7.41
CA VAL A 178 -0.96 16.47 6.39
C VAL A 178 0.48 16.96 6.47
N VAL A 179 1.40 16.04 6.74
CA VAL A 179 2.85 16.26 6.68
C VAL A 179 3.35 15.79 5.31
N VAL A 180 4.03 16.67 4.57
CA VAL A 180 4.57 16.34 3.24
C VAL A 180 6.10 16.41 3.27
N ILE A 181 6.77 15.28 3.19
CA ILE A 181 8.21 15.17 2.95
C ILE A 181 8.40 14.99 1.44
N ASP A 182 8.84 16.02 0.74
CA ASP A 182 9.01 16.01 -0.72
C ASP A 182 10.44 16.37 -1.11
N ALA A 183 11.06 15.53 -1.95
CA ALA A 183 12.44 15.73 -2.39
C ALA A 183 12.70 17.06 -3.14
N GLU A 184 11.65 17.69 -3.66
CA GLU A 184 11.71 18.98 -4.34
C GLU A 184 11.37 20.17 -3.43
N ASP A 185 11.05 19.91 -2.15
CA ASP A 185 10.77 20.99 -1.20
C ASP A 185 12.08 21.62 -0.66
N HIS A 186 12.16 22.93 -0.70
CA HIS A 186 13.29 23.70 -0.17
C HIS A 186 13.29 23.82 1.37
N ALA A 187 12.16 23.60 2.01
CA ALA A 187 11.98 23.64 3.46
C ALA A 187 11.20 22.41 3.97
N PRO A 188 11.69 21.18 3.73
CA PRO A 188 10.98 19.98 4.13
C PRO A 188 10.86 19.87 5.65
N PRO A 189 9.84 19.15 6.15
CA PRO A 189 9.76 18.75 7.56
C PRO A 189 11.00 17.96 7.99
N ALA A 190 11.37 18.10 9.26
CA ALA A 190 12.48 17.38 9.85
C ALA A 190 12.00 16.16 10.64
N LEU A 191 12.75 15.05 10.51
CA LEU A 191 12.56 13.81 11.25
C LEU A 191 13.87 13.39 11.89
N ASN A 192 13.92 13.35 13.21
CA ASN A 192 15.08 12.81 13.91
C ASN A 192 14.97 11.28 14.00
N VAL A 193 15.74 10.58 13.18
CA VAL A 193 15.77 9.11 13.13
C VAL A 193 16.44 8.46 14.35
N LEU A 194 17.07 9.27 15.22
CA LEU A 194 17.63 8.83 16.51
C LEU A 194 16.68 9.07 17.68
N ALA A 195 15.50 9.65 17.45
CA ALA A 195 14.50 9.82 18.48
C ALA A 195 13.71 8.53 18.68
N GLY A 196 13.45 8.17 19.93
CA GLY A 196 12.63 7.02 20.31
C GLY A 196 12.63 6.84 21.82
N ALA A 197 11.66 6.06 22.32
CA ALA A 197 11.52 5.79 23.75
C ALA A 197 12.60 4.81 24.28
N ASP A 198 13.10 3.96 23.42
CA ASP A 198 14.11 2.94 23.72
C ASP A 198 15.35 3.17 22.84
N THR A 199 16.42 3.68 23.45
CA THR A 199 17.67 4.00 22.78
C THR A 199 18.32 2.77 22.11
N HIS A 200 18.28 1.62 22.78
CA HIS A 200 18.90 0.41 22.25
C HIS A 200 18.16 -0.07 21.02
N LEU A 201 16.83 -0.06 21.04
CA LEU A 201 16.00 -0.42 19.90
C LEU A 201 16.22 0.52 18.70
N VAL A 202 16.33 1.83 18.95
CA VAL A 202 16.64 2.84 17.92
C VAL A 202 18.00 2.51 17.28
N VAL A 203 19.03 2.27 18.08
CA VAL A 203 20.38 1.97 17.61
C VAL A 203 20.40 0.67 16.82
N ASP A 204 19.72 -0.37 17.31
CA ASP A 204 19.62 -1.66 16.62
C ASP A 204 18.95 -1.52 15.25
N GLN A 205 17.90 -0.74 15.16
CA GLN A 205 17.19 -0.53 13.90
C GLN A 205 18.01 0.30 12.90
N VAL A 206 18.60 1.42 13.33
CA VAL A 206 19.39 2.26 12.44
C VAL A 206 20.62 1.48 11.94
N THR A 207 21.34 0.81 12.86
CA THR A 207 22.50 -0.02 12.50
C THR A 207 22.09 -1.16 11.57
N GLY A 208 21.00 -1.84 11.86
CA GLY A 208 20.49 -2.94 11.05
C GLY A 208 20.03 -2.52 9.65
N VAL A 209 19.38 -1.37 9.50
CA VAL A 209 19.06 -0.80 8.17
C VAL A 209 20.34 -0.53 7.39
N MET A 210 21.34 0.09 8.02
CA MET A 210 22.61 0.40 7.36
C MET A 210 23.38 -0.86 6.98
N SER A 211 23.46 -1.87 7.86
CA SER A 211 24.17 -3.11 7.60
C SER A 211 23.59 -3.89 6.42
N ARG A 212 22.29 -3.89 6.26
CA ARG A 212 21.63 -4.58 5.13
C ARG A 212 21.81 -3.83 3.81
N LEU A 213 21.68 -2.51 3.83
CA LEU A 213 21.86 -1.70 2.62
C LEU A 213 23.30 -1.69 2.11
N PHE A 214 24.27 -1.78 3.03
CA PHE A 214 25.70 -1.71 2.72
C PHE A 214 26.43 -3.02 2.98
N SER A 215 25.73 -4.14 2.89
CA SER A 215 26.22 -5.47 3.28
C SER A 215 27.60 -5.84 2.71
N SER A 216 27.91 -5.42 1.47
CA SER A 216 29.21 -5.69 0.83
C SER A 216 30.41 -4.97 1.49
N ALA A 217 30.17 -3.91 2.25
CA ALA A 217 31.18 -3.11 2.93
C ALA A 217 30.99 -3.09 4.46
N TRP A 218 30.06 -3.89 4.99
CA TRP A 218 29.71 -3.91 6.41
C TRP A 218 30.28 -5.15 7.10
N GLY A 219 31.18 -4.95 8.01
CA GLY A 219 31.78 -6.02 8.82
C GLY A 219 31.56 -5.82 10.32
N PRO A 220 31.93 -6.78 11.17
CA PRO A 220 31.74 -6.69 12.63
C PRO A 220 32.35 -5.43 13.26
N ARG A 221 33.49 -4.96 12.77
CA ARG A 221 34.11 -3.72 13.26
C ARG A 221 33.32 -2.48 12.88
N THR A 222 32.75 -2.44 11.67
CA THR A 222 31.89 -1.33 11.23
C THR A 222 30.62 -1.28 12.06
N ASP A 223 30.04 -2.44 12.35
CA ASP A 223 28.85 -2.58 13.20
C ASP A 223 29.12 -2.06 14.62
N ASP A 224 30.21 -2.49 15.24
CA ASP A 224 30.62 -2.08 16.59
C ASP A 224 30.86 -0.57 16.69
N VAL A 225 31.59 0.02 15.74
CA VAL A 225 31.80 1.48 15.68
C VAL A 225 30.52 2.23 15.47
N CYS A 226 29.62 1.75 14.60
CA CYS A 226 28.33 2.37 14.35
C CYS A 226 27.47 2.37 15.61
N ARG A 227 27.35 1.24 16.29
CA ARG A 227 26.60 1.10 17.54
C ARG A 227 27.15 2.00 18.64
N ALA A 228 28.46 2.00 18.86
CA ALA A 228 29.09 2.84 19.86
C ALA A 228 28.88 4.34 19.58
N ALA A 229 28.99 4.77 18.32
CA ALA A 229 28.74 6.14 17.93
C ALA A 229 27.27 6.54 18.15
N LEU A 230 26.33 5.70 17.74
CA LEU A 230 24.89 5.97 17.88
C LEU A 230 24.48 5.96 19.37
N LEU A 231 24.90 5.00 20.19
CA LEU A 231 24.62 4.98 21.63
C LEU A 231 25.15 6.24 22.31
N THR A 232 26.36 6.67 21.96
CA THR A 232 26.94 7.90 22.50
C THR A 232 26.10 9.12 22.10
N LEU A 233 25.69 9.24 20.84
CA LEU A 233 24.86 10.35 20.38
C LEU A 233 23.47 10.32 21.02
N CYS A 234 22.81 9.17 21.08
CA CYS A 234 21.48 9.04 21.68
C CYS A 234 21.42 9.39 23.18
N SER A 235 22.57 9.34 23.89
CA SER A 235 22.63 9.82 25.29
C SER A 235 22.56 11.34 25.42
N HIS A 236 22.68 12.08 24.31
CA HIS A 236 22.64 13.54 24.27
C HIS A 236 21.36 14.04 23.58
N ARG A 237 20.71 15.04 24.18
CA ARG A 237 19.53 15.65 23.57
C ARG A 237 19.90 16.37 22.26
N GLY A 238 19.04 16.25 21.28
CA GLY A 238 19.22 16.94 20.00
C GLY A 238 20.32 16.37 19.13
N ALA A 239 20.80 15.17 19.41
CA ALA A 239 21.71 14.46 18.51
C ALA A 239 21.01 14.03 17.22
N SER A 240 21.76 14.00 16.13
CA SER A 240 21.28 13.55 14.82
C SER A 240 22.29 12.65 14.14
N LEU A 241 21.84 11.87 13.15
CA LEU A 241 22.68 10.97 12.38
C LEU A 241 23.82 11.70 11.64
N THR A 242 23.64 12.99 11.33
CA THR A 242 24.65 13.82 10.68
C THR A 242 25.92 14.07 11.53
N GLN A 243 25.82 13.87 12.83
CA GLN A 243 26.94 14.07 13.76
C GLN A 243 27.87 12.85 13.88
N VAL A 244 27.45 11.68 13.41
CA VAL A 244 28.27 10.45 13.47
C VAL A 244 29.67 10.63 12.83
N PRO A 245 29.82 11.18 11.61
CA PRO A 245 31.17 11.39 11.05
C PRO A 245 32.03 12.28 11.92
N ARG A 246 31.49 13.39 12.47
CA ARG A 246 32.22 14.31 13.32
C ARG A 246 32.64 13.67 14.64
N LEU A 247 31.75 12.92 15.29
CA LEU A 247 32.07 12.17 16.51
C LEU A 247 33.26 11.21 16.29
N LEU A 248 33.33 10.58 15.13
CA LEU A 248 34.40 9.63 14.81
C LEU A 248 35.71 10.31 14.41
N THR A 249 35.69 11.47 13.77
CA THR A 249 36.89 12.11 13.21
C THR A 249 37.47 13.24 14.04
N ASP A 250 36.66 13.92 14.85
CA ASP A 250 37.04 15.11 15.63
C ASP A 250 37.19 14.78 17.12
N PRO A 251 38.43 14.67 17.66
CA PRO A 251 38.65 14.38 19.07
C PRO A 251 38.11 15.45 20.01
N LEU A 252 38.14 16.74 19.60
CA LEU A 252 37.68 17.85 20.44
C LEU A 252 36.15 17.82 20.57
N TYR A 253 35.45 17.45 19.50
CA TYR A 253 34.00 17.24 19.52
C TYR A 253 33.62 15.99 20.33
N ARG A 254 34.39 14.90 20.19
CA ARG A 254 34.13 13.63 20.85
C ARG A 254 34.33 13.66 22.37
N ALA A 255 35.41 14.31 22.83
CA ALA A 255 35.82 14.25 24.24
C ALA A 255 34.70 14.61 25.23
N PRO A 256 33.99 15.74 25.12
CA PRO A 256 32.91 16.08 26.06
C PRO A 256 31.72 15.09 25.99
N LEU A 257 31.40 14.57 24.80
CA LEU A 257 30.32 13.60 24.63
C LEU A 257 30.63 12.27 25.30
N VAL A 258 31.87 11.78 25.14
CA VAL A 258 32.33 10.54 25.77
C VAL A 258 32.49 10.69 27.29
N ALA A 259 32.88 11.87 27.78
CA ALA A 259 32.98 12.14 29.23
C ALA A 259 31.62 11.99 29.95
N ALA A 260 30.53 12.31 29.26
CA ALA A 260 29.18 12.18 29.80
C ALA A 260 28.62 10.74 29.73
N VAL A 261 29.24 9.82 29.00
CA VAL A 261 28.82 8.41 28.93
C VAL A 261 28.99 7.75 30.30
N THR A 262 27.95 7.12 30.81
CA THR A 262 27.96 6.39 32.09
C THR A 262 28.23 4.91 31.94
N ASP A 263 27.87 4.31 30.82
CA ASP A 263 28.03 2.89 30.54
C ASP A 263 29.51 2.47 30.49
N PRO A 264 29.94 1.47 31.29
CA PRO A 264 31.34 1.07 31.38
C PRO A 264 31.87 0.37 30.12
N VAL A 265 31.00 -0.34 29.38
CA VAL A 265 31.34 -1.03 28.14
C VAL A 265 31.62 0.01 27.06
N LEU A 266 30.73 0.99 26.92
CA LEU A 266 30.88 2.06 25.95
C LEU A 266 32.09 2.96 26.26
N ARG A 267 32.39 3.22 27.54
CA ARG A 267 33.62 3.89 27.95
C ARG A 267 34.87 3.09 27.60
N SER A 268 34.83 1.76 27.76
CA SER A 268 35.95 0.88 27.39
C SER A 268 36.21 0.90 25.89
N PHE A 269 35.12 0.88 25.08
CA PHE A 269 35.23 1.03 23.63
C PHE A 269 35.96 2.33 23.26
N TRP A 270 35.54 3.48 23.79
CA TRP A 270 36.13 4.78 23.47
C TRP A 270 37.60 4.87 23.91
N ARG A 271 37.97 4.32 25.06
CA ARG A 271 39.39 4.24 25.47
C ARG A 271 40.24 3.46 24.49
N GLN A 272 39.75 2.32 24.00
CA GLN A 272 40.43 1.52 22.98
C GLN A 272 40.52 2.26 21.64
N TYR A 273 39.43 2.90 21.25
CA TYR A 273 39.35 3.69 20.03
C TYR A 273 40.35 4.86 20.03
N ASP A 274 40.44 5.61 21.13
CA ASP A 274 41.37 6.74 21.27
C ASP A 274 42.83 6.29 21.38
N ALA A 275 43.09 5.10 21.88
CA ALA A 275 44.44 4.49 21.93
C ALA A 275 44.94 4.00 20.56
N MET A 276 44.08 3.87 19.55
CA MET A 276 44.48 3.49 18.19
C MET A 276 45.33 4.59 17.54
N SER A 277 46.28 4.18 16.68
CA SER A 277 46.97 5.11 15.78
C SER A 277 45.98 5.81 14.84
N GLU A 278 46.32 6.97 14.34
CA GLU A 278 45.49 7.72 13.40
C GLU A 278 45.12 6.89 12.16
N GLY A 279 46.10 6.20 11.56
CA GLY A 279 45.89 5.29 10.45
C GLY A 279 44.96 4.11 10.81
N GLY A 280 45.13 3.56 12.02
CA GLY A 280 44.25 2.50 12.53
C GLY A 280 42.78 2.95 12.67
N ARG A 281 42.56 4.12 13.26
CA ARG A 281 41.23 4.72 13.34
C ARG A 281 40.65 4.98 11.95
N ALA A 282 41.41 5.62 11.06
CA ALA A 282 40.97 5.92 9.72
C ALA A 282 40.52 4.65 8.96
N ALA A 283 41.27 3.56 9.07
CA ALA A 283 40.92 2.28 8.43
C ALA A 283 39.63 1.68 8.99
N VAL A 284 39.40 1.77 10.30
CA VAL A 284 38.21 1.20 10.96
C VAL A 284 36.96 1.98 10.62
N ILE A 285 37.02 3.32 10.54
CA ILE A 285 35.84 4.15 10.32
C ILE A 285 35.52 4.40 8.83
N ALA A 286 36.51 4.16 7.93
CA ALA A 286 36.33 4.48 6.50
C ALA A 286 35.08 3.84 5.86
N PRO A 287 34.73 2.57 6.10
CA PRO A 287 33.52 1.98 5.53
C PRO A 287 32.25 2.72 5.93
N LEU A 288 32.10 3.01 7.22
CA LEU A 288 30.93 3.73 7.75
C LEU A 288 30.88 5.18 7.28
N THR A 289 31.98 5.92 7.41
CA THR A 289 32.01 7.35 7.08
C THR A 289 31.84 7.60 5.58
N ASN A 290 32.39 6.73 4.71
CA ASN A 290 32.22 6.84 3.27
C ASN A 290 30.74 6.66 2.86
N LYS A 291 30.05 5.69 3.45
CA LYS A 291 28.62 5.43 3.17
C LYS A 291 27.73 6.54 3.73
N LEU A 292 27.96 6.96 4.96
CA LEU A 292 27.24 8.09 5.55
C LEU A 292 27.48 9.38 4.76
N ARG A 293 28.73 9.63 4.32
CA ARG A 293 29.04 10.83 3.53
C ARG A 293 28.30 10.86 2.20
N ALA A 294 28.27 9.74 1.46
CA ALA A 294 27.55 9.66 0.20
C ALA A 294 26.06 10.01 0.35
N PHE A 295 25.45 9.58 1.45
CA PHE A 295 24.06 9.88 1.80
C PHE A 295 23.89 11.33 2.29
N LEU A 296 24.74 11.78 3.22
CA LEU A 296 24.63 13.10 3.85
C LEU A 296 25.08 14.26 2.95
N LEU A 297 25.77 14.01 1.85
CA LEU A 297 26.09 15.05 0.86
C LEU A 297 24.84 15.57 0.12
N ARG A 298 23.75 14.85 0.15
CA ARG A 298 22.48 15.30 -0.47
C ARG A 298 21.79 16.34 0.41
N PRO A 299 21.56 17.58 -0.06
CA PRO A 299 20.98 18.64 0.76
C PRO A 299 19.61 18.29 1.34
N PHE A 300 18.74 17.67 0.54
CA PHE A 300 17.42 17.23 0.99
C PHE A 300 17.51 16.25 2.17
N ILE A 301 18.36 15.23 2.06
CA ILE A 301 18.54 14.24 3.12
C ILE A 301 18.98 14.92 4.43
N ARG A 302 19.99 15.79 4.35
CA ARG A 302 20.42 16.56 5.54
C ARG A 302 19.30 17.45 6.08
N ALA A 303 18.48 18.00 5.22
CA ALA A 303 17.36 18.83 5.66
C ALA A 303 16.34 18.03 6.46
N VAL A 304 16.05 16.80 6.03
CA VAL A 304 15.08 15.95 6.72
C VAL A 304 15.65 15.33 7.98
N ILE A 305 16.81 14.66 7.93
CA ILE A 305 17.33 13.87 9.06
C ILE A 305 18.43 14.56 9.88
N GLY A 306 18.84 15.76 9.47
CA GLY A 306 19.96 16.48 10.12
C GLY A 306 19.56 17.28 11.35
N SER A 307 18.28 17.44 11.62
CA SER A 307 17.80 18.12 12.84
C SER A 307 17.84 17.19 14.03
N GLY A 308 18.29 17.68 15.16
CA GLY A 308 18.24 16.95 16.43
C GLY A 308 16.82 16.82 17.00
N THR A 309 15.83 17.45 16.39
CA THR A 309 14.41 17.37 16.79
C THR A 309 13.54 17.21 15.57
N SER A 310 12.52 16.34 15.67
CA SER A 310 11.47 16.24 14.65
C SER A 310 10.59 17.49 14.67
N SER A 311 10.09 17.91 13.51
CA SER A 311 9.19 19.06 13.39
C SER A 311 7.71 18.68 13.42
N PHE A 312 7.41 17.40 13.47
CA PHE A 312 6.08 16.82 13.59
C PHE A 312 6.13 15.59 14.48
N SER A 313 4.99 15.15 14.97
CA SER A 313 4.83 13.96 15.81
C SER A 313 4.33 12.78 14.98
N LEU A 314 5.08 11.66 14.98
CA LEU A 314 4.61 10.41 14.38
C LEU A 314 3.43 9.81 15.16
N GLU A 315 3.35 10.04 16.49
CA GLU A 315 2.19 9.63 17.29
C GLU A 315 0.91 10.30 16.77
N GLU A 316 0.94 11.62 16.54
CA GLU A 316 -0.20 12.36 15.99
C GLU A 316 -0.54 11.91 14.56
N VAL A 317 0.48 11.65 13.73
CA VAL A 317 0.28 11.10 12.38
C VAL A 317 -0.44 9.76 12.43
N LEU A 318 -0.04 8.86 13.32
CA LEU A 318 -0.65 7.54 13.45
C LEU A 318 -2.02 7.57 14.12
N ASP A 319 -2.37 8.64 14.85
CA ASP A 319 -3.71 8.78 15.42
C ASP A 319 -4.75 9.27 14.41
N ASP A 320 -4.49 10.38 13.73
CA ASP A 320 -5.44 11.04 12.81
C ASP A 320 -4.75 11.81 11.68
N GLY A 321 -3.43 11.74 11.56
CA GLY A 321 -2.67 12.48 10.57
C GLY A 321 -2.41 11.70 9.29
N LEU A 322 -1.84 12.41 8.31
CA LEU A 322 -1.33 11.81 7.07
C LEU A 322 0.11 12.25 6.86
N LEU A 323 1.03 11.29 6.73
CA LEU A 323 2.40 11.55 6.29
C LEU A 323 2.58 11.06 4.86
N LEU A 324 2.91 11.98 3.96
CA LEU A 324 3.24 11.69 2.57
C LEU A 324 4.74 11.86 2.34
N CYS A 325 5.43 10.78 2.01
CA CYS A 325 6.87 10.78 1.73
C CYS A 325 7.11 10.54 0.23
N ARG A 326 7.36 11.61 -0.51
CA ARG A 326 7.67 11.62 -1.94
C ARG A 326 9.18 11.67 -2.13
N VAL A 327 9.77 10.52 -2.49
CA VAL A 327 11.22 10.35 -2.60
C VAL A 327 11.62 9.73 -3.94
N PRO A 328 11.44 10.45 -5.06
CA PRO A 328 11.66 9.91 -6.40
C PRO A 328 13.12 9.46 -6.61
N LYS A 329 13.31 8.22 -7.07
CA LYS A 329 14.63 7.65 -7.37
C LYS A 329 15.42 8.47 -8.40
N GLY A 330 14.72 9.05 -9.37
CA GLY A 330 15.33 9.91 -10.39
C GLY A 330 15.99 11.17 -9.82
N ILE A 331 15.54 11.64 -8.64
CA ILE A 331 16.09 12.83 -7.97
C ILE A 331 17.14 12.44 -6.92
N LEU A 332 16.82 11.46 -6.08
CA LEU A 332 17.64 11.12 -4.92
C LEU A 332 18.61 9.96 -5.13
N GLY A 333 18.43 9.18 -6.21
CA GLY A 333 19.16 7.93 -6.44
C GLY A 333 18.67 6.78 -5.55
N ASP A 334 18.87 5.56 -6.03
CA ASP A 334 18.28 4.35 -5.44
C ASP A 334 18.71 4.10 -3.98
N GLU A 335 20.02 4.18 -3.68
CA GLU A 335 20.53 3.96 -2.31
C GLU A 335 19.95 4.94 -1.29
N SER A 336 19.82 6.23 -1.65
CA SER A 336 19.28 7.25 -0.74
C SER A 336 17.78 7.05 -0.48
N VAL A 337 17.03 6.66 -1.51
CA VAL A 337 15.61 6.35 -1.38
C VAL A 337 15.39 5.14 -0.47
N ARG A 338 16.17 4.08 -0.68
CA ARG A 338 16.10 2.88 0.16
C ARG A 338 16.43 3.20 1.61
N LEU A 339 17.51 3.92 1.87
CA LEU A 339 17.92 4.26 3.23
C LEU A 339 16.87 5.16 3.92
N MET A 340 16.45 6.23 3.25
CA MET A 340 15.46 7.16 3.81
C MET A 340 14.13 6.47 4.10
N GLY A 341 13.62 5.69 3.14
CA GLY A 341 12.36 4.96 3.31
C GLY A 341 12.45 3.88 4.38
N SER A 342 13.55 3.11 4.45
CA SER A 342 13.73 2.09 5.49
C SER A 342 13.85 2.70 6.88
N LEU A 343 14.54 3.84 7.02
CA LEU A 343 14.59 4.57 8.30
C LEU A 343 13.21 5.08 8.71
N LEU A 344 12.42 5.58 7.76
CA LEU A 344 11.05 6.03 8.04
C LEU A 344 10.15 4.86 8.45
N VAL A 345 10.22 3.72 7.74
CA VAL A 345 9.47 2.50 8.12
C VAL A 345 9.85 2.06 9.54
N ALA A 346 11.15 2.07 9.87
CA ALA A 346 11.62 1.72 11.20
C ALA A 346 11.07 2.68 12.28
N GLN A 347 11.03 3.99 12.01
CA GLN A 347 10.46 4.97 12.94
C GLN A 347 8.95 4.81 13.13
N VAL A 348 8.20 4.57 12.05
CA VAL A 348 6.76 4.28 12.11
C VAL A 348 6.49 3.03 12.94
N TRP A 349 7.29 1.99 12.75
CA TRP A 349 7.22 0.76 13.52
C TRP A 349 7.47 0.98 15.02
N GLN A 350 8.55 1.70 15.36
CA GLN A 350 8.88 2.02 16.76
C GLN A 350 7.76 2.79 17.45
N GLU A 351 7.20 3.78 16.76
CA GLU A 351 6.11 4.59 17.30
C GLU A 351 4.85 3.76 17.51
N ALA A 352 4.48 2.91 16.54
CA ALA A 352 3.34 2.02 16.69
C ALA A 352 3.50 1.06 17.88
N ALA A 353 4.69 0.48 18.04
CA ALA A 353 5.01 -0.40 19.17
C ALA A 353 5.02 0.36 20.51
N ALA A 354 5.54 1.60 20.55
CA ALA A 354 5.56 2.43 21.75
C ALA A 354 4.14 2.82 22.19
N ARG A 355 3.26 3.18 21.24
CA ARG A 355 1.84 3.49 21.50
C ARG A 355 1.11 2.27 22.04
N ALA A 356 1.33 1.10 21.48
CA ALA A 356 0.71 -0.14 21.92
C ALA A 356 1.13 -0.52 23.34
N ARG A 357 2.43 -0.48 23.64
CA ARG A 357 2.96 -0.73 25.00
C ARG A 357 2.43 0.24 26.05
N ALA A 358 2.21 1.49 25.66
CA ALA A 358 1.67 2.52 26.53
C ALA A 358 0.14 2.49 26.65
N GLY A 359 -0.55 1.56 25.95
CA GLY A 359 -2.02 1.51 25.90
C GLY A 359 -2.66 2.73 25.21
N ARG A 360 -1.93 3.43 24.34
CA ARG A 360 -2.34 4.69 23.69
C ARG A 360 -2.86 4.52 22.26
N VAL A 361 -3.13 3.30 21.81
CA VAL A 361 -3.72 3.07 20.47
C VAL A 361 -5.17 3.57 20.49
N ARG A 362 -5.39 4.73 19.89
CA ARG A 362 -6.73 5.35 19.80
C ARG A 362 -7.45 4.98 18.53
N SER A 363 -6.71 4.86 17.43
CA SER A 363 -7.24 4.49 16.12
C SER A 363 -6.33 3.49 15.44
N LEU A 364 -6.91 2.73 14.48
CA LEU A 364 -6.13 1.89 13.59
C LEU A 364 -5.46 2.77 12.54
N SER A 365 -4.21 2.48 12.25
CA SER A 365 -3.41 3.22 11.28
C SER A 365 -2.93 2.34 10.13
N SER A 366 -2.51 2.96 9.03
CA SER A 366 -2.09 2.27 7.82
C SER A 366 -0.74 2.78 7.32
N LEU A 367 0.13 1.85 6.93
CA LEU A 367 1.39 2.13 6.23
C LEU A 367 1.30 1.62 4.80
N TYR A 368 1.30 2.54 3.84
CA TYR A 368 1.24 2.27 2.41
C TYR A 368 2.64 2.35 1.82
N LEU A 369 3.13 1.23 1.28
CA LEU A 369 4.45 1.13 0.66
C LEU A 369 4.28 0.83 -0.84
N ASP A 370 4.45 1.84 -1.69
CA ASP A 370 4.59 1.58 -3.13
C ASP A 370 6.00 1.07 -3.42
N GLU A 371 6.12 0.07 -4.30
CA GLU A 371 7.39 -0.63 -4.56
C GLU A 371 8.08 -1.07 -3.26
N CYS A 372 7.34 -1.78 -2.42
CA CYS A 372 7.71 -2.13 -1.04
C CYS A 372 9.07 -2.83 -0.89
N GLN A 373 9.55 -3.53 -1.92
CA GLN A 373 10.88 -4.16 -1.95
C GLN A 373 12.02 -3.18 -1.68
N ASN A 374 11.80 -1.89 -1.87
CA ASN A 374 12.81 -0.87 -1.61
C ASN A 374 13.01 -0.59 -0.12
N PHE A 375 12.03 -0.87 0.72
CA PHE A 375 11.96 -0.38 2.10
C PHE A 375 11.92 -1.48 3.16
N LEU A 376 11.76 -2.73 2.74
CA LEU A 376 11.60 -3.85 3.65
C LEU A 376 12.94 -4.54 4.03
N GLY A 377 14.07 -3.92 3.71
CA GLY A 377 15.39 -4.33 4.21
C GLY A 377 15.60 -3.93 5.68
N LEU A 378 14.66 -4.26 6.56
CA LEU A 378 14.69 -3.91 7.97
C LEU A 378 15.50 -4.92 8.80
N PRO A 379 16.08 -4.51 9.95
CA PRO A 379 16.68 -5.45 10.88
C PRO A 379 15.61 -6.39 11.47
N GLY A 380 16.00 -7.66 11.69
CA GLY A 380 15.06 -8.67 12.15
C GLY A 380 14.31 -9.37 11.02
N SER A 381 13.34 -10.20 11.39
CA SER A 381 12.46 -10.90 10.46
C SER A 381 11.30 -9.98 10.06
N LEU A 382 11.11 -9.76 8.76
CA LEU A 382 9.90 -9.08 8.29
C LEU A 382 8.64 -9.84 8.70
N ALA A 383 8.73 -11.18 8.76
CA ALA A 383 7.61 -12.01 9.19
C ALA A 383 7.19 -11.67 10.62
N ASP A 384 8.15 -11.52 11.53
CA ASP A 384 7.87 -11.14 12.93
C ASP A 384 7.30 -9.72 13.00
N MET A 385 7.87 -8.78 12.24
CA MET A 385 7.35 -7.42 12.18
C MET A 385 5.89 -7.40 11.69
N LEU A 386 5.56 -8.13 10.63
CA LEU A 386 4.19 -8.19 10.13
C LEU A 386 3.25 -8.87 11.13
N ALA A 387 3.71 -9.93 11.81
CA ALA A 387 2.90 -10.61 12.82
C ALA A 387 2.58 -9.69 14.01
N GLU A 388 3.56 -8.90 14.48
CA GLU A 388 3.42 -7.99 15.60
C GLU A 388 2.63 -6.71 15.28
N ALA A 389 2.77 -6.17 14.06
CA ALA A 389 2.12 -4.91 13.63
C ALA A 389 0.62 -4.94 13.84
N ARG A 390 0.00 -6.09 13.63
CA ARG A 390 -1.42 -6.32 13.93
C ARG A 390 -1.75 -5.98 15.39
N GLY A 391 -0.92 -6.43 16.34
CA GLY A 391 -1.08 -6.15 17.77
C GLY A 391 -0.91 -4.66 18.11
N TYR A 392 -0.19 -3.91 17.27
CA TYR A 392 0.03 -2.47 17.43
C TYR A 392 -1.03 -1.60 16.72
N GLY A 393 -2.03 -2.22 16.11
CA GLY A 393 -3.08 -1.52 15.36
C GLY A 393 -2.59 -0.89 14.05
N LEU A 394 -1.47 -1.40 13.50
CA LEU A 394 -0.87 -0.91 12.26
C LEU A 394 -1.09 -1.92 11.12
N GLY A 395 -1.86 -1.54 10.11
CA GLY A 395 -2.04 -2.29 8.87
C GLY A 395 -1.02 -1.87 7.80
N LEU A 396 -0.40 -2.84 7.10
CA LEU A 396 0.51 -2.55 6.00
C LEU A 396 -0.16 -2.88 4.66
N VAL A 397 -0.04 -1.98 3.70
CA VAL A 397 -0.40 -2.19 2.30
C VAL A 397 0.89 -2.26 1.49
N LEU A 398 1.23 -3.46 1.07
CA LEU A 398 2.51 -3.79 0.44
C LEU A 398 2.29 -3.93 -1.07
N ALA A 399 2.62 -2.89 -1.84
CA ALA A 399 2.46 -2.87 -3.28
C ALA A 399 3.79 -3.12 -4.00
N HIS A 400 3.77 -3.98 -5.02
CA HIS A 400 4.90 -4.22 -5.93
C HIS A 400 4.40 -4.70 -7.29
N GLN A 401 5.30 -4.83 -8.27
CA GLN A 401 4.93 -5.20 -9.64
C GLN A 401 5.06 -6.69 -9.92
N THR A 402 6.15 -7.31 -9.48
CA THR A 402 6.45 -8.73 -9.73
C THR A 402 7.00 -9.40 -8.47
N LEU A 403 6.72 -10.68 -8.28
CA LEU A 403 7.24 -11.45 -7.13
C LEU A 403 8.77 -11.54 -7.12
N SER A 404 9.40 -11.54 -8.31
CA SER A 404 10.85 -11.58 -8.43
C SER A 404 11.56 -10.38 -7.77
N GLN A 405 10.90 -9.24 -7.65
CA GLN A 405 11.44 -8.04 -7.00
C GLN A 405 11.61 -8.21 -5.48
N LEU A 406 10.81 -9.07 -4.86
CA LEU A 406 10.87 -9.30 -3.40
C LEU A 406 12.02 -10.22 -3.01
N GLY A 407 12.50 -11.07 -3.93
CA GLY A 407 13.35 -12.19 -3.56
C GLY A 407 12.59 -13.25 -2.73
N GLU A 408 13.24 -14.38 -2.45
CA GLU A 408 12.57 -15.55 -1.87
C GLU A 408 12.09 -15.30 -0.43
N GLN A 409 13.01 -14.91 0.46
CA GLN A 409 12.70 -14.72 1.89
C GLN A 409 11.62 -13.65 2.13
N LEU A 410 11.75 -12.50 1.43
CA LEU A 410 10.79 -11.42 1.58
C LEU A 410 9.44 -11.78 0.96
N GLY A 411 9.46 -12.46 -0.21
CA GLY A 411 8.27 -12.95 -0.89
C GLY A 411 7.47 -13.92 -0.03
N ASP A 412 8.15 -14.86 0.64
CA ASP A 412 7.50 -15.83 1.53
C ASP A 412 6.93 -15.14 2.77
N ALA A 413 7.66 -14.20 3.38
CA ALA A 413 7.17 -13.44 4.52
C ALA A 413 5.91 -12.62 4.18
N VAL A 414 5.90 -11.91 3.04
CA VAL A 414 4.73 -11.15 2.56
C VAL A 414 3.58 -12.10 2.19
N SER A 415 3.91 -13.23 1.55
CA SER A 415 2.92 -14.23 1.15
C SER A 415 2.18 -14.83 2.36
N ALA A 416 2.90 -15.11 3.44
CA ALA A 416 2.33 -15.71 4.65
C ALA A 416 1.56 -14.71 5.52
N ASN A 417 2.11 -13.50 5.72
CA ASN A 417 1.61 -12.57 6.73
C ASN A 417 0.66 -11.48 6.20
N ALA A 418 0.79 -11.05 4.96
CA ALA A 418 -0.18 -10.15 4.35
C ALA A 418 -1.38 -10.96 3.83
N ARG A 419 -2.32 -11.26 4.72
CA ARG A 419 -3.38 -12.25 4.50
C ARG A 419 -4.43 -11.80 3.48
N THR A 420 -4.71 -10.50 3.38
CA THR A 420 -5.54 -9.96 2.31
C THR A 420 -4.73 -9.88 1.02
N LYS A 421 -5.21 -10.55 -0.04
CA LYS A 421 -4.59 -10.56 -1.36
C LYS A 421 -5.44 -9.78 -2.34
N VAL A 422 -4.83 -8.83 -3.05
CA VAL A 422 -5.44 -8.11 -4.18
C VAL A 422 -4.48 -8.20 -5.36
N ILE A 423 -4.85 -9.02 -6.33
CA ILE A 423 -4.00 -9.40 -7.46
C ILE A 423 -4.60 -8.80 -8.72
N PHE A 424 -3.95 -7.82 -9.29
CA PHE A 424 -4.24 -7.29 -10.61
C PHE A 424 -3.57 -8.14 -11.70
N ASN A 425 -3.75 -7.75 -12.96
CA ASN A 425 -3.08 -8.41 -14.07
C ASN A 425 -1.57 -8.54 -13.79
N CYS A 426 -1.04 -9.75 -13.90
CA CYS A 426 0.36 -10.06 -13.63
C CYS A 426 0.93 -11.01 -14.70
N SER A 427 2.26 -11.21 -14.66
CA SER A 427 2.93 -12.11 -15.58
C SER A 427 2.44 -13.57 -15.41
N PRO A 428 2.51 -14.41 -16.44
CA PRO A 428 2.16 -15.83 -16.33
C PRO A 428 2.97 -16.57 -15.25
N GLU A 429 4.23 -16.16 -15.00
CA GLU A 429 5.10 -16.73 -13.98
C GLU A 429 4.58 -16.40 -12.57
N ASP A 430 4.25 -15.12 -12.34
CA ASP A 430 3.68 -14.67 -11.07
C ASP A 430 2.29 -15.26 -10.86
N ALA A 431 1.47 -15.32 -11.91
CA ALA A 431 0.15 -15.93 -11.87
C ALA A 431 0.17 -17.38 -11.38
N ARG A 432 1.12 -18.21 -11.89
CA ARG A 432 1.28 -19.61 -11.41
C ARG A 432 1.64 -19.69 -9.92
N ARG A 433 2.47 -18.77 -9.41
CA ARG A 433 2.83 -18.73 -7.98
C ARG A 433 1.69 -18.24 -7.11
N LEU A 434 0.89 -17.31 -7.61
CA LEU A 434 -0.22 -16.68 -6.90
C LEU A 434 -1.50 -17.53 -6.92
N GLU A 435 -1.66 -18.43 -7.89
CA GLU A 435 -2.82 -19.31 -8.03
C GLU A 435 -3.17 -20.04 -6.72
N ARG A 436 -2.15 -20.49 -5.97
CA ARG A 436 -2.34 -21.16 -4.67
C ARG A 436 -3.13 -20.33 -3.65
N HIS A 437 -3.18 -19.00 -3.80
CA HIS A 437 -3.90 -18.11 -2.90
C HIS A 437 -5.35 -17.87 -3.32
N VAL A 438 -5.70 -18.20 -4.54
CA VAL A 438 -7.02 -17.89 -5.12
C VAL A 438 -7.73 -19.11 -5.70
N ALA A 439 -7.08 -20.28 -5.70
CA ALA A 439 -7.68 -21.54 -6.10
C ALA A 439 -8.68 -22.01 -5.03
N PRO A 440 -9.74 -22.74 -5.42
CA PRO A 440 -10.06 -23.21 -6.77
C PRO A 440 -10.83 -22.19 -7.63
N GLU A 441 -11.24 -21.05 -7.08
CA GLU A 441 -12.13 -20.08 -7.73
C GLU A 441 -11.51 -19.41 -8.96
N LEU A 442 -10.21 -19.06 -8.86
CA LEU A 442 -9.44 -18.44 -9.93
C LEU A 442 -8.18 -19.24 -10.23
N SER A 443 -7.80 -19.23 -11.49
CA SER A 443 -6.62 -19.92 -11.99
C SER A 443 -5.52 -18.95 -12.39
N ALA A 444 -4.31 -19.47 -12.66
CA ALA A 444 -3.20 -18.69 -13.21
C ALA A 444 -3.58 -17.99 -14.55
N HIS A 445 -4.39 -18.67 -15.38
CA HIS A 445 -4.91 -18.07 -16.61
C HIS A 445 -5.76 -16.83 -16.27
N ASP A 446 -6.67 -16.93 -15.30
CA ASP A 446 -7.53 -15.82 -14.93
C ASP A 446 -6.70 -14.62 -14.44
N LEU A 447 -5.71 -14.85 -13.56
CA LEU A 447 -4.84 -13.79 -13.02
C LEU A 447 -4.00 -13.08 -14.09
N SER A 448 -3.57 -13.79 -15.14
CA SER A 448 -2.81 -13.21 -16.24
C SER A 448 -3.67 -12.55 -17.33
N HIS A 449 -5.00 -12.65 -17.26
CA HIS A 449 -5.95 -12.09 -18.22
C HIS A 449 -6.98 -11.15 -17.59
N LEU A 450 -6.71 -10.68 -16.36
CA LEU A 450 -7.51 -9.63 -15.74
C LEU A 450 -7.45 -8.34 -16.57
N GLY A 451 -8.58 -7.66 -16.70
CA GLY A 451 -8.65 -6.36 -17.35
C GLY A 451 -8.07 -5.23 -16.47
N ALA A 452 -7.90 -4.05 -17.06
CA ALA A 452 -7.54 -2.87 -16.28
C ALA A 452 -8.57 -2.59 -15.17
N PHE A 453 -8.08 -2.28 -13.98
CA PHE A 453 -8.89 -2.04 -12.77
C PHE A 453 -9.68 -3.27 -12.28
N GLN A 454 -9.48 -4.43 -12.87
CA GLN A 454 -10.03 -5.69 -12.42
C GLN A 454 -9.00 -6.42 -11.55
N ALA A 455 -9.44 -6.98 -10.43
CA ALA A 455 -8.57 -7.71 -9.51
C ALA A 455 -9.20 -9.03 -9.06
N GLY A 456 -8.38 -10.07 -8.94
CA GLY A 456 -8.67 -11.27 -8.19
C GLY A 456 -8.34 -11.02 -6.72
N CYS A 457 -9.29 -11.26 -5.83
CA CYS A 457 -9.15 -10.92 -4.42
C CYS A 457 -9.44 -12.11 -3.52
N ARG A 458 -8.68 -12.19 -2.42
CA ARG A 458 -8.98 -13.02 -1.25
C ARG A 458 -8.86 -12.14 -0.03
N LEU A 459 -9.97 -11.90 0.65
CA LEU A 459 -10.02 -11.00 1.80
C LEU A 459 -10.08 -11.79 3.10
N VAL A 460 -9.56 -11.17 4.14
CA VAL A 460 -9.85 -11.57 5.51
C VAL A 460 -11.19 -10.94 5.93
N VAL A 461 -12.07 -11.74 6.51
CA VAL A 461 -13.36 -11.32 7.04
C VAL A 461 -13.51 -11.92 8.44
N ASP A 462 -13.70 -11.07 9.45
CA ASP A 462 -13.77 -11.47 10.86
C ASP A 462 -12.58 -12.33 11.32
N GLY A 463 -11.39 -12.02 10.80
CA GLY A 463 -10.15 -12.71 11.13
C GLY A 463 -9.88 -13.99 10.35
N GLU A 464 -10.79 -14.44 9.49
CA GLU A 464 -10.66 -15.65 8.67
C GLU A 464 -10.48 -15.30 7.19
N GLU A 465 -9.73 -16.14 6.47
CA GLU A 465 -9.56 -16.01 5.02
C GLU A 465 -10.79 -16.55 4.30
N ASN A 466 -11.38 -15.73 3.46
CA ASN A 466 -12.58 -16.08 2.69
C ASN A 466 -12.20 -16.67 1.31
N SER A 467 -13.19 -17.23 0.60
CA SER A 467 -13.00 -17.69 -0.78
C SER A 467 -12.63 -16.53 -1.71
N ALA A 468 -11.85 -16.85 -2.74
CA ALA A 468 -11.44 -15.85 -3.73
C ALA A 468 -12.59 -15.43 -4.64
N PHE A 469 -12.52 -14.21 -5.14
CA PHE A 469 -13.51 -13.62 -6.04
C PHE A 469 -12.88 -12.52 -6.90
N THR A 470 -13.64 -11.96 -7.85
CA THR A 470 -13.21 -10.81 -8.65
C THR A 470 -13.96 -9.54 -8.28
N LEU A 471 -13.26 -8.42 -8.35
CA LEU A 471 -13.84 -7.09 -8.22
C LEU A 471 -13.27 -6.13 -9.26
N ARG A 472 -14.00 -5.06 -9.49
CA ARG A 472 -13.51 -3.88 -10.21
C ARG A 472 -13.29 -2.75 -9.22
N THR A 473 -12.08 -2.22 -9.18
CA THR A 473 -11.75 -1.08 -8.31
C THR A 473 -12.51 0.17 -8.76
N GLU A 474 -12.79 1.05 -7.82
CA GLU A 474 -13.38 2.34 -8.12
C GLU A 474 -12.38 3.28 -8.80
N ALA A 475 -12.91 4.22 -9.58
CA ALA A 475 -12.12 5.36 -10.03
C ALA A 475 -11.60 6.16 -8.83
N ALA A 476 -10.43 6.78 -8.96
CA ALA A 476 -9.95 7.69 -7.94
C ALA A 476 -10.92 8.87 -7.75
N PRO A 477 -11.01 9.46 -6.54
CA PRO A 477 -11.79 10.68 -6.33
C PRO A 477 -11.41 11.77 -7.34
N PRO A 478 -12.30 12.72 -7.65
CA PRO A 478 -12.02 13.78 -8.62
C PRO A 478 -10.84 14.64 -8.17
N VAL A 479 -10.08 15.14 -9.15
CA VAL A 479 -8.98 16.08 -8.92
C VAL A 479 -9.54 17.46 -8.58
N GLU A 480 -9.09 18.02 -7.47
CA GLU A 480 -9.43 19.35 -7.00
C GLU A 480 -8.32 20.35 -7.36
N ARG A 481 -8.59 21.24 -8.32
CA ARG A 481 -7.59 22.18 -8.82
C ARG A 481 -6.97 23.03 -7.71
N GLY A 482 -5.63 23.06 -7.63
CA GLY A 482 -4.89 23.83 -6.64
C GLY A 482 -4.77 23.17 -5.25
N ARG A 483 -5.41 22.04 -5.02
CA ARG A 483 -5.38 21.32 -3.75
C ARG A 483 -3.97 20.94 -3.33
N ALA A 484 -3.20 20.29 -4.19
CA ALA A 484 -1.82 19.91 -3.92
C ALA A 484 -0.94 21.11 -3.51
N LYS A 485 -1.12 22.28 -4.16
CA LYS A 485 -0.38 23.51 -3.80
C LYS A 485 -0.76 24.01 -2.41
N LEU A 486 -2.04 23.97 -2.08
CA LEU A 486 -2.54 24.39 -0.78
C LEU A 486 -1.99 23.48 0.33
N VAL A 487 -2.15 22.17 0.19
CA VAL A 487 -1.69 21.19 1.20
C VAL A 487 -0.17 21.29 1.41
N ARG A 488 0.62 21.37 0.32
CA ARG A 488 2.08 21.56 0.42
C ARG A 488 2.44 22.86 1.14
N ARG A 489 1.69 23.95 0.90
CA ARG A 489 1.91 25.23 1.61
C ARG A 489 1.60 25.10 3.09
N CYS A 490 0.42 24.57 3.47
CA CYS A 490 0.05 24.34 4.87
C CYS A 490 1.07 23.47 5.59
N SER A 491 1.47 22.35 4.98
CA SER A 491 2.50 21.48 5.54
C SER A 491 3.83 22.19 5.75
N ARG A 492 4.27 23.01 4.80
CA ARG A 492 5.52 23.79 4.93
C ARG A 492 5.43 24.85 6.01
N GLU A 493 4.33 25.58 6.10
CA GLU A 493 4.10 26.61 7.11
C GLU A 493 4.08 26.03 8.52
N GLN A 494 3.51 24.84 8.69
CA GLN A 494 3.34 24.21 9.99
C GLN A 494 4.54 23.36 10.42
N PHE A 495 5.10 22.57 9.51
CA PHE A 495 6.11 21.55 9.80
C PHE A 495 7.45 21.80 9.14
N GLY A 496 7.52 22.67 8.12
CA GLY A 496 8.74 22.95 7.37
C GLY A 496 9.84 23.57 8.24
N ARG A 497 11.10 23.28 7.89
CA ARG A 497 12.27 23.88 8.53
C ARG A 497 13.11 24.62 7.48
N SER A 498 13.22 25.93 7.60
CA SER A 498 14.08 26.71 6.73
C SER A 498 15.56 26.38 6.94
N GLU A 499 16.42 26.73 6.00
CA GLU A 499 17.87 26.55 6.18
C GLU A 499 18.40 27.37 7.34
N MET A 500 17.84 28.56 7.58
CA MET A 500 18.16 29.39 8.74
C MET A 500 17.81 28.68 10.05
N ASP A 501 16.61 28.10 10.16
CA ASP A 501 16.20 27.38 11.37
C ASP A 501 17.12 26.19 11.64
N ARG A 502 17.51 25.47 10.59
CA ARG A 502 18.42 24.32 10.70
C ARG A 502 19.82 24.74 11.13
N ARG A 503 20.35 25.84 10.59
CA ARG A 503 21.64 26.41 11.02
C ARG A 503 21.60 26.91 12.46
N ALA A 504 20.53 27.60 12.84
CA ALA A 504 20.33 28.06 14.21
C ALA A 504 20.27 26.89 15.20
N ALA A 505 19.53 25.83 14.87
CA ALA A 505 19.49 24.62 15.68
C ALA A 505 20.86 23.93 15.80
N ALA A 506 21.63 23.84 14.73
CA ALA A 506 22.97 23.26 14.76
C ALA A 506 23.93 24.07 15.65
N LEU A 507 23.90 25.39 15.55
CA LEU A 507 24.73 26.29 16.39
C LEU A 507 24.34 26.23 17.86
N ALA A 508 23.04 26.15 18.17
CA ALA A 508 22.57 26.01 19.56
C ALA A 508 23.07 24.70 20.20
N HIS A 509 23.17 23.61 19.40
CA HIS A 509 23.74 22.34 19.88
C HIS A 509 25.27 22.37 20.01
N GLU A 510 25.96 23.19 19.22
CA GLU A 510 27.41 23.38 19.34
C GLU A 510 27.79 24.23 20.55
N GLY A 511 26.96 25.22 20.91
CA GLY A 511 27.17 26.10 22.07
C GLY A 511 26.75 25.50 23.42
N GLY A 512 25.88 24.48 23.42
CA GLY A 512 25.35 23.85 24.64
C GLY A 512 26.19 22.71 25.23
N ALA A 513 27.31 22.36 24.63
CA ALA A 513 28.21 21.31 25.14
C ALA A 513 29.02 21.71 26.38
N GLY A 514 28.80 22.90 26.93
CA GLY A 514 29.50 23.42 28.12
C GLY A 514 28.60 24.17 29.07
N GLY A 515 27.66 23.54 29.76
CA GLY A 515 27.02 24.18 30.89
C GLY A 515 25.50 23.91 31.02
N GLU A 516 25.15 23.39 32.18
CA GLU A 516 23.87 23.45 32.90
C GLU A 516 22.72 22.54 32.45
N SER A 517 22.36 21.71 33.41
CA SER A 517 21.06 21.09 33.60
C SER A 517 19.94 22.12 33.65
N ALA A 518 19.43 22.56 32.51
CA ALA A 518 18.26 23.43 32.46
C ALA A 518 16.99 22.59 32.37
N GLY A 519 16.06 22.92 33.27
CA GLY A 519 14.79 22.28 33.50
C GLY A 519 13.96 21.98 32.26
N ARG A 520 13.08 20.99 32.40
CA ARG A 520 12.05 20.62 31.45
C ARG A 520 11.37 21.86 30.88
N GLN A 521 11.79 22.29 29.69
CA GLN A 521 10.90 23.03 28.81
C GLN A 521 10.19 22.01 27.95
N GLU A 522 8.93 21.79 28.25
CA GLU A 522 8.00 21.10 27.34
C GLU A 522 8.03 21.78 25.97
N PRO A 523 8.00 21.02 24.86
CA PRO A 523 7.88 21.63 23.55
C PRO A 523 6.59 22.42 23.47
N ARG A 524 6.68 23.66 23.02
CA ARG A 524 5.51 24.46 22.62
C ARG A 524 4.80 23.80 21.46
N SER A 525 3.97 22.81 21.75
CA SER A 525 3.01 22.24 20.83
C SER A 525 1.84 21.65 21.61
N ARG A 526 1.01 22.52 22.17
CA ARG A 526 -0.41 22.21 22.35
C ARG A 526 -1.21 23.24 21.57
N ARG A 527 -1.13 23.20 20.26
CA ARG A 527 -2.34 23.31 19.45
C ARG A 527 -2.78 21.87 19.21
N SER A 528 -3.56 21.35 20.16
CA SER A 528 -4.35 20.15 19.93
C SER A 528 -5.04 20.29 18.59
N TRP A 529 -4.92 19.29 17.74
CA TRP A 529 -5.80 19.09 16.61
C TRP A 529 -7.20 19.25 17.16
N GLY A 530 -7.93 20.29 16.72
CA GLY A 530 -9.18 20.70 17.35
C GLY A 530 -10.16 19.56 17.44
N GLY A 531 -10.24 18.93 18.61
CA GLY A 531 -11.25 17.97 18.96
C GLY A 531 -12.61 18.64 19.00
N ARG A 532 -13.37 18.60 17.92
CA ARG A 532 -14.83 18.71 18.00
C ARG A 532 -15.35 17.37 18.44
N SER A 533 -15.82 17.36 19.67
CA SER A 533 -16.67 16.29 20.21
C SER A 533 -17.90 16.10 19.30
N PRO A 534 -18.31 14.88 18.97
CA PRO A 534 -19.55 14.64 18.25
C PRO A 534 -20.72 14.65 19.23
N ALA A 535 -21.22 15.82 19.57
CA ALA A 535 -22.55 16.00 20.17
C ALA A 535 -22.83 17.51 20.32
N ASP A 536 -23.43 18.10 19.29
CA ASP A 536 -24.43 19.17 19.44
C ASP A 536 -25.19 19.33 18.11
N PRO A 537 -26.53 19.32 18.14
CA PRO A 537 -27.35 19.55 16.96
C PRO A 537 -27.32 21.02 16.55
N PRO A 538 -27.53 21.38 15.27
CA PRO A 538 -27.49 22.76 14.81
C PRO A 538 -28.68 23.54 15.32
N GLY A 539 -28.42 24.50 16.20
CA GLY A 539 -29.34 25.52 16.63
C GLY A 539 -29.32 26.73 15.68
N ALA A 540 -30.49 27.09 15.23
CA ALA A 540 -30.97 28.40 14.83
C ALA A 540 -30.10 29.35 14.00
N THR A 541 -30.50 29.57 12.76
CA THR A 541 -30.15 30.72 11.91
C THR A 541 -30.82 32.00 12.40
N PRO A 542 -30.19 33.17 12.24
CA PRO A 542 -30.91 34.44 12.11
C PRO A 542 -31.09 34.83 10.64
N ASP A 543 -32.34 35.12 10.32
CA ASP A 543 -32.96 36.02 9.35
C ASP A 543 -32.23 36.49 8.07
N GLY A 544 -32.93 36.31 6.99
CA GLY A 544 -33.17 37.34 5.98
C GLY A 544 -32.57 37.11 4.61
N PHE A 545 -33.27 36.38 3.73
CA PHE A 545 -33.39 36.83 2.33
C PHE A 545 -34.69 36.30 1.70
N ASN A 546 -35.54 37.25 1.32
CA ASN A 546 -36.83 37.12 0.70
C ASN A 546 -36.68 36.79 -0.79
N LEU A 547 -37.38 35.79 -1.31
CA LEU A 547 -37.71 35.68 -2.73
C LEU A 547 -39.19 35.37 -2.89
N PRO A 548 -39.89 36.06 -3.79
CA PRO A 548 -41.34 35.99 -3.91
C PRO A 548 -41.84 34.96 -4.93
N GLY A 549 -42.93 34.33 -4.61
CA GLY A 549 -43.94 33.91 -5.56
C GLY A 549 -43.89 32.47 -6.06
N LEU A 550 -44.78 31.63 -5.55
CA LEU A 550 -45.82 30.97 -6.36
C LEU A 550 -46.81 30.24 -5.45
N SER A 551 -48.02 30.59 -5.73
CA SER A 551 -49.35 30.32 -5.24
C SER A 551 -49.67 28.95 -4.65
N ARG A 552 -50.50 29.06 -3.60
CA ARG A 552 -51.36 28.05 -2.98
C ARG A 552 -52.46 27.54 -3.93
N SER A 553 -52.91 26.32 -3.71
CA SER A 553 -54.29 26.01 -3.29
C SER A 553 -54.58 24.50 -3.25
N PRO A 554 -55.71 24.05 -2.70
CA PRO A 554 -55.78 23.46 -1.36
C PRO A 554 -56.55 22.10 -1.32
N ASP A 555 -56.62 21.57 -0.09
CA ASP A 555 -57.70 20.72 0.49
C ASP A 555 -58.18 19.43 -0.16
N ALA A 556 -58.18 18.43 0.63
CA ALA A 556 -59.27 17.61 1.19
C ALA A 556 -58.69 16.23 1.54
N GLY A 557 -58.71 15.71 2.70
CA GLY A 557 -59.83 15.44 3.56
C GLY A 557 -60.11 13.96 3.63
N GLY A 558 -60.06 13.38 4.80
CA GLY A 558 -60.96 12.28 5.17
C GLY A 558 -60.40 10.86 5.11
N ASP A 559 -60.07 10.36 6.23
CA ASP A 559 -60.82 9.42 7.07
C ASP A 559 -60.65 7.89 6.85
N GLN A 560 -60.24 7.28 7.92
CA GLN A 560 -60.58 5.95 8.48
C GLN A 560 -60.79 4.74 7.54
N ARG A 561 -59.93 3.76 7.61
CA ARG A 561 -60.15 2.49 8.36
C ARG A 561 -58.87 1.62 8.32
#